data_6d452caacab8d3c5fb0caa197a9a1c69
#
_entry.id   6d452caacab8d3c5fb0caa197a9a1c69
#
_cell.length_a   1.000
_cell.length_b   1.000
_cell.length_c   1.000
_cell.angle_alpha   90.00
_cell.angle_beta   90.00
_cell.angle_gamma   90.00
#
_symmetry.space_group_name_H-M   'P 1'
#
loop_
_entity.id
_entity.type
_entity.pdbx_description
1 polymer ?
#
loop_
_entity_poly.entity_id
_entity_poly.type
_entity_poly.pdbx_seq_one_letter_code
_entity_poly.pdbx_strand_id
1 'polypeptide(L)'
;IDFYEELFRDLKRMFPRIRLHALGAPEVAHIARISGLTTLETLRRLMAAGLDSLPGAGAEILDPDVRRAISPAKPSVASWLAVMHEAHTLGLATSATMMYGHVEQPRQRVDHLLAIRDLQARCPEGKPGFLAFIPWIFRSTGTRLEAEGISTDFSPLEYIRIIAASRLILNNIPNIQASWLTVGRQTAQAALHSGANDMGSIMIEEHVVSSAGADN
;
A
#
# COMPACT_ATOMS: atom_id res chain seq x y z
N ILE A 1 -2.63 7.31 20.78
CA ILE A 1 -3.82 6.64 20.22
C ILE A 1 -5.09 7.43 20.46
N ASP A 2 -5.27 8.03 21.63
CA ASP A 2 -6.52 8.69 22.06
C ASP A 2 -7.03 9.74 21.08
N PHE A 3 -6.12 10.52 20.49
CA PHE A 3 -6.45 11.49 19.43
C PHE A 3 -7.15 10.83 18.22
N TYR A 4 -6.64 9.70 17.75
CA TYR A 4 -7.24 9.00 16.59
C TYR A 4 -8.58 8.36 16.95
N GLU A 5 -8.72 7.86 18.18
CA GLU A 5 -9.99 7.31 18.63
C GLU A 5 -11.07 8.38 18.69
N GLU A 6 -10.76 9.55 19.25
CA GLU A 6 -11.69 10.67 19.30
C GLU A 6 -12.05 11.13 17.89
N LEU A 7 -11.07 11.37 17.04
CA LEU A 7 -11.26 11.78 15.64
C LEU A 7 -12.18 10.80 14.88
N PHE A 8 -11.93 9.50 14.99
CA PHE A 8 -12.72 8.48 14.29
C PHE A 8 -14.16 8.40 14.81
N ARG A 9 -14.36 8.45 16.13
CA ARG A 9 -15.70 8.52 16.72
C ARG A 9 -16.46 9.77 16.28
N ASP A 10 -15.81 10.90 16.22
CA ASP A 10 -16.41 12.16 15.78
C ASP A 10 -16.79 12.12 14.30
N LEU A 11 -15.89 11.63 13.45
CA LEU A 11 -16.18 11.44 12.02
C LEU A 11 -17.37 10.49 11.81
N LYS A 12 -17.41 9.38 12.53
CA LYS A 12 -18.55 8.44 12.45
C LYS A 12 -19.84 9.01 12.99
N ARG A 13 -19.78 9.85 14.03
CA ARG A 13 -20.96 10.54 14.55
C ARG A 13 -21.50 11.57 13.56
N MET A 14 -20.61 12.37 12.93
CA MET A 14 -21.00 13.41 11.98
C MET A 14 -21.42 12.82 10.62
N PHE A 15 -20.73 11.76 10.19
CA PHE A 15 -20.91 11.14 8.88
C PHE A 15 -21.04 9.62 9.01
N PRO A 16 -22.17 9.08 9.50
CA PRO A 16 -22.30 7.64 9.82
C PRO A 16 -22.05 6.67 8.65
N ARG A 17 -22.23 7.14 7.42
CA ARG A 17 -22.07 6.33 6.20
C ARG A 17 -20.65 6.38 5.61
N ILE A 18 -19.79 7.28 6.09
CA ILE A 18 -18.43 7.37 5.56
C ILE A 18 -17.60 6.15 5.97
N ARG A 19 -16.79 5.65 5.06
CA ARG A 19 -15.82 4.59 5.35
C ARG A 19 -14.48 5.21 5.68
N LEU A 20 -13.93 4.84 6.84
CA LEU A 20 -12.61 5.28 7.27
C LEU A 20 -11.56 4.28 6.79
N HIS A 21 -10.92 4.61 5.67
CA HIS A 21 -9.76 3.92 5.12
C HIS A 21 -8.51 4.72 5.48
N ALA A 22 -7.85 4.38 6.58
CA ALA A 22 -6.85 5.25 7.17
C ALA A 22 -5.75 4.46 7.89
N LEU A 23 -4.61 5.11 8.13
CA LEU A 23 -3.50 4.61 8.92
C LEU A 23 -2.90 3.30 8.36
N GLY A 24 -1.90 3.40 7.52
CA GLY A 24 -1.14 2.23 7.05
C GLY A 24 -0.36 1.53 8.17
N ALA A 25 0.25 0.42 7.85
CA ALA A 25 1.04 -0.36 8.81
C ALA A 25 2.15 0.45 9.52
N PRO A 26 2.85 1.41 8.87
CA PRO A 26 3.81 2.27 9.55
C PRO A 26 3.20 3.13 10.66
N GLU A 27 2.04 3.73 10.40
CA GLU A 27 1.34 4.57 11.36
C GLU A 27 0.81 3.74 12.55
N VAL A 28 0.24 2.56 12.28
CA VAL A 28 -0.20 1.63 13.33
C VAL A 28 0.97 1.23 14.22
N ALA A 29 2.10 0.83 13.63
CA ALA A 29 3.30 0.47 14.39
C ALA A 29 3.85 1.64 15.22
N HIS A 30 3.81 2.87 14.66
CA HIS A 30 4.26 4.07 15.35
C HIS A 30 3.33 4.40 16.55
N ILE A 31 2.01 4.41 16.33
CA ILE A 31 1.01 4.67 17.37
C ILE A 31 1.15 3.63 18.50
N ALA A 32 1.26 2.35 18.16
CA ALA A 32 1.48 1.28 19.13
C ALA A 32 2.68 1.57 20.03
N ARG A 33 3.82 1.89 19.41
CA ARG A 33 5.08 2.17 20.11
C ARG A 33 4.97 3.36 21.07
N ILE A 34 4.41 4.50 20.62
CA ILE A 34 4.31 5.70 21.47
C ILE A 34 3.22 5.61 22.53
N SER A 35 2.25 4.70 22.35
CA SER A 35 1.16 4.46 23.30
C SER A 35 1.44 3.29 24.27
N GLY A 36 2.59 2.63 24.13
CA GLY A 36 2.94 1.46 24.98
C GLY A 36 2.01 0.26 24.76
N LEU A 37 1.45 0.11 23.54
CA LEU A 37 0.54 -0.94 23.15
C LEU A 37 1.17 -1.91 22.16
N THR A 38 0.59 -3.10 22.03
CA THR A 38 0.86 -3.95 20.87
C THR A 38 0.14 -3.42 19.62
N THR A 39 0.60 -3.80 18.43
CA THR A 39 -0.07 -3.45 17.16
C THR A 39 -1.48 -4.04 17.10
N LEU A 40 -1.68 -5.25 17.61
CA LEU A 40 -2.98 -5.91 17.70
C LEU A 40 -3.97 -5.13 18.59
N GLU A 41 -3.53 -4.68 19.77
CA GLU A 41 -4.36 -3.84 20.66
C GLU A 41 -4.69 -2.50 20.03
N THR A 42 -3.70 -1.88 19.36
CA THR A 42 -3.88 -0.63 18.63
C THR A 42 -4.95 -0.78 17.53
N LEU A 43 -4.88 -1.83 16.72
CA LEU A 43 -5.88 -2.11 15.69
C LEU A 43 -7.27 -2.33 16.29
N ARG A 44 -7.40 -3.11 17.38
CA ARG A 44 -8.69 -3.33 18.04
C ARG A 44 -9.32 -2.03 18.54
N ARG A 45 -8.52 -1.15 19.15
CA ARG A 45 -8.98 0.14 19.63
C ARG A 45 -9.42 1.06 18.49
N LEU A 46 -8.65 1.15 17.43
CA LEU A 46 -8.98 1.93 16.24
C LEU A 46 -10.26 1.42 15.54
N MET A 47 -10.43 0.10 15.44
CA MET A 47 -11.66 -0.51 14.92
C MET A 47 -12.87 -0.15 15.79
N ALA A 48 -12.74 -0.25 17.11
CA ALA A 48 -13.81 0.12 18.05
C ALA A 48 -14.16 1.63 17.95
N ALA A 49 -13.21 2.47 17.50
CA ALA A 49 -13.43 3.88 17.25
C ALA A 49 -14.02 4.18 15.86
N GLY A 50 -14.05 3.19 14.94
CA GLY A 50 -14.68 3.34 13.63
C GLY A 50 -13.78 3.12 12.42
N LEU A 51 -12.54 2.64 12.57
CA LEU A 51 -11.68 2.27 11.44
C LEU A 51 -12.33 1.11 10.66
N ASP A 52 -12.57 1.29 9.36
CA ASP A 52 -13.23 0.30 8.51
C ASP A 52 -12.25 -0.54 7.68
N SER A 53 -11.09 0.02 7.32
CA SER A 53 -10.12 -0.65 6.45
C SER A 53 -8.74 0.01 6.56
N LEU A 54 -7.70 -0.71 6.17
CA LEU A 54 -6.30 -0.30 6.28
C LEU A 54 -5.61 -0.25 4.91
N PRO A 55 -5.05 0.90 4.48
CA PRO A 55 -4.26 0.96 3.25
C PRO A 55 -2.95 0.17 3.36
N GLY A 56 -2.50 -0.38 2.24
CA GLY A 56 -1.23 -1.10 2.13
C GLY A 56 0.02 -0.21 2.09
N ALA A 57 -0.14 1.06 2.44
CA ALA A 57 0.94 2.06 2.41
C ALA A 57 2.18 1.61 3.21
N GLY A 58 3.33 2.07 2.78
CA GLY A 58 4.60 1.79 3.44
C GLY A 58 5.20 0.41 3.17
N ALA A 59 4.60 -0.41 2.29
CA ALA A 59 5.21 -1.66 1.83
C ALA A 59 6.47 -1.38 1.00
N GLU A 60 6.43 -0.43 0.11
CA GLU A 60 7.46 -0.08 -0.88
C GLU A 60 7.94 -1.33 -1.64
N ILE A 61 9.11 -1.84 -1.32
CA ILE A 61 9.56 -3.21 -1.62
C ILE A 61 9.82 -3.93 -0.29
N LEU A 62 9.25 -5.12 -0.12
CA LEU A 62 9.41 -5.94 1.10
C LEU A 62 10.74 -6.69 1.10
N ASP A 63 11.82 -5.92 0.98
CA ASP A 63 13.21 -6.37 1.04
C ASP A 63 13.95 -5.49 2.06
N PRO A 64 14.71 -6.08 3.01
CA PRO A 64 15.36 -5.30 4.08
C PRO A 64 16.39 -4.31 3.57
N ASP A 65 17.16 -4.65 2.52
CA ASP A 65 18.23 -3.80 2.00
C ASP A 65 17.66 -2.63 1.21
N VAL A 66 16.67 -2.90 0.36
CA VAL A 66 15.92 -1.86 -0.36
C VAL A 66 15.29 -0.88 0.62
N ARG A 67 14.56 -1.38 1.63
CA ARG A 67 13.91 -0.51 2.64
C ARG A 67 14.90 0.37 3.39
N ARG A 68 16.04 -0.17 3.74
CA ARG A 68 17.13 0.58 4.42
C ARG A 68 17.65 1.71 3.55
N ALA A 69 17.76 1.49 2.24
CA ALA A 69 18.22 2.49 1.29
C ALA A 69 17.18 3.61 1.06
N ILE A 70 15.91 3.28 0.86
CA ILE A 70 14.91 4.26 0.43
C ILE A 70 14.09 4.87 1.58
N SER A 71 13.86 4.13 2.66
CA SER A 71 12.99 4.54 3.78
C SER A 71 13.42 3.94 5.12
N PRO A 72 14.60 4.31 5.64
CA PRO A 72 15.20 3.71 6.84
C PRO A 72 14.36 3.93 8.12
N ALA A 73 13.53 4.97 8.15
CA ALA A 73 12.65 5.28 9.28
C ALA A 73 11.37 4.43 9.32
N LYS A 74 11.03 3.74 8.22
CA LYS A 74 9.84 2.89 8.18
C LYS A 74 10.05 1.55 8.90
N PRO A 75 8.98 0.90 9.39
CA PRO A 75 9.07 -0.41 10.03
C PRO A 75 9.76 -1.45 9.14
N SER A 76 10.34 -2.48 9.78
CA SER A 76 10.92 -3.61 9.07
C SER A 76 9.88 -4.37 8.24
N VAL A 77 10.35 -5.19 7.29
CA VAL A 77 9.49 -6.10 6.52
C VAL A 77 8.63 -6.97 7.45
N ALA A 78 9.25 -7.57 8.47
CA ALA A 78 8.55 -8.41 9.43
C ALA A 78 7.45 -7.65 10.19
N SER A 79 7.71 -6.41 10.60
CA SER A 79 6.73 -5.57 11.29
C SER A 79 5.56 -5.21 10.36
N TRP A 80 5.83 -4.84 9.11
CA TRP A 80 4.77 -4.54 8.15
C TRP A 80 3.86 -5.75 7.91
N LEU A 81 4.46 -6.92 7.65
CA LEU A 81 3.72 -8.17 7.44
C LEU A 81 2.92 -8.59 8.68
N ALA A 82 3.46 -8.37 9.89
CA ALA A 82 2.77 -8.68 11.14
C ALA A 82 1.51 -7.82 11.32
N VAL A 83 1.61 -6.50 11.12
CA VAL A 83 0.45 -5.59 11.22
C VAL A 83 -0.64 -5.98 10.23
N MET A 84 -0.27 -6.29 8.97
CA MET A 84 -1.25 -6.70 7.96
C MET A 84 -1.89 -8.05 8.31
N HIS A 85 -1.12 -9.00 8.81
CA HIS A 85 -1.66 -10.28 9.29
C HIS A 85 -2.64 -10.11 10.46
N GLU A 86 -2.32 -9.26 11.42
CA GLU A 86 -3.19 -8.92 12.54
C GLU A 86 -4.49 -8.26 12.05
N ALA A 87 -4.39 -7.32 11.08
CA ALA A 87 -5.54 -6.69 10.45
C ALA A 87 -6.46 -7.72 9.77
N HIS A 88 -5.89 -8.67 9.00
CA HIS A 88 -6.64 -9.77 8.39
C HIS A 88 -7.32 -10.65 9.42
N THR A 89 -6.62 -11.01 10.50
CA THR A 89 -7.16 -11.83 11.60
C THR A 89 -8.34 -11.14 12.25
N LEU A 90 -8.28 -9.84 12.44
CA LEU A 90 -9.38 -9.04 12.97
C LEU A 90 -10.54 -8.84 11.97
N GLY A 91 -10.33 -9.12 10.69
CA GLY A 91 -11.33 -8.97 9.63
C GLY A 91 -11.38 -7.58 9.01
N LEU A 92 -10.31 -6.78 9.16
CA LEU A 92 -10.16 -5.55 8.40
C LEU A 92 -9.85 -5.87 6.94
N ALA A 93 -10.56 -5.22 6.04
CA ALA A 93 -10.18 -5.19 4.63
C ALA A 93 -8.92 -4.34 4.45
N THR A 94 -8.00 -4.79 3.61
CA THR A 94 -6.74 -4.10 3.37
C THR A 94 -6.43 -4.01 1.88
N SER A 95 -5.45 -3.19 1.51
CA SER A 95 -4.80 -3.26 0.21
C SER A 95 -3.32 -3.62 0.37
N ALA A 96 -2.68 -4.01 -0.71
CA ALA A 96 -1.24 -4.18 -0.79
C ALA A 96 -0.68 -3.26 -1.86
N THR A 97 0.50 -2.70 -1.63
CA THR A 97 1.16 -1.78 -2.58
C THR A 97 2.57 -2.24 -2.88
N MET A 98 3.08 -1.87 -4.05
CA MET A 98 4.48 -1.99 -4.41
C MET A 98 4.92 -0.67 -5.05
N MET A 99 5.95 -0.03 -4.53
CA MET A 99 6.63 1.07 -5.20
C MET A 99 7.93 0.55 -5.80
N TYR A 100 8.09 0.67 -7.11
CA TYR A 100 9.24 0.13 -7.83
C TYR A 100 9.86 1.16 -8.78
N GLY A 101 11.04 0.85 -9.33
CA GLY A 101 11.76 1.72 -10.26
C GLY A 101 12.72 2.68 -9.55
N HIS A 102 13.30 2.27 -8.42
CA HIS A 102 14.33 3.02 -7.70
C HIS A 102 15.64 2.23 -7.61
N VAL A 103 15.95 1.55 -6.50
CA VAL A 103 17.22 0.82 -6.27
C VAL A 103 17.08 -0.70 -6.31
N GLU A 104 15.84 -1.18 -6.39
CA GLU A 104 15.54 -2.61 -6.33
C GLU A 104 15.92 -3.35 -7.63
N GLN A 105 16.16 -4.65 -7.50
CA GLN A 105 16.36 -5.57 -8.61
C GLN A 105 15.04 -6.26 -9.00
N PRO A 106 14.88 -6.73 -10.24
CA PRO A 106 13.68 -7.46 -10.67
C PRO A 106 13.31 -8.65 -9.77
N ARG A 107 14.31 -9.35 -9.22
CA ARG A 107 14.09 -10.45 -8.28
C ARG A 107 13.38 -9.97 -7.01
N GLN A 108 13.79 -8.83 -6.46
CA GLN A 108 13.18 -8.29 -5.24
C GLN A 108 11.71 -7.89 -5.44
N ARG A 109 11.32 -7.48 -6.67
CA ARG A 109 9.91 -7.28 -7.04
C ARG A 109 9.12 -8.60 -7.00
N VAL A 110 9.69 -9.68 -7.52
CA VAL A 110 9.07 -11.01 -7.48
C VAL A 110 8.96 -11.51 -6.04
N ASP A 111 10.01 -11.42 -5.25
CA ASP A 111 10.04 -11.82 -3.85
C ASP A 111 8.99 -11.02 -3.03
N HIS A 112 8.81 -9.72 -3.32
CA HIS A 112 7.73 -8.89 -2.74
C HIS A 112 6.33 -9.46 -3.08
N LEU A 113 6.06 -9.75 -4.36
CA LEU A 113 4.78 -10.32 -4.79
C LEU A 113 4.51 -11.68 -4.12
N LEU A 114 5.54 -12.52 -3.98
CA LEU A 114 5.42 -13.79 -3.28
C LEU A 114 5.10 -13.59 -1.80
N ALA A 115 5.74 -12.64 -1.12
CA ALA A 115 5.44 -12.32 0.28
C ALA A 115 3.99 -11.87 0.48
N ILE A 116 3.47 -11.03 -0.42
CA ILE A 116 2.06 -10.57 -0.41
C ILE A 116 1.11 -11.75 -0.65
N ARG A 117 1.38 -12.60 -1.67
CA ARG A 117 0.58 -13.79 -1.96
C ARG A 117 0.53 -14.75 -0.77
N ASP A 118 1.67 -15.00 -0.14
CA ASP A 118 1.80 -15.92 0.97
C ASP A 118 1.13 -15.36 2.24
N LEU A 119 1.12 -14.05 2.44
CA LEU A 119 0.35 -13.41 3.50
C LEU A 119 -1.16 -13.54 3.26
N GLN A 120 -1.62 -13.30 2.02
CA GLN A 120 -3.02 -13.49 1.65
C GLN A 120 -3.47 -14.95 1.86
N ALA A 121 -2.62 -15.92 1.52
CA ALA A 121 -2.93 -17.34 1.71
C ALA A 121 -3.11 -17.74 3.19
N ARG A 122 -2.58 -16.94 4.12
CA ARG A 122 -2.75 -17.12 5.58
C ARG A 122 -3.91 -16.32 6.15
N CYS A 123 -4.66 -15.60 5.31
CA CYS A 123 -5.85 -14.89 5.75
C CYS A 123 -6.89 -15.90 6.25
N PRO A 124 -7.48 -15.71 7.44
CA PRO A 124 -8.49 -16.63 7.94
C PRO A 124 -9.69 -16.74 6.99
N GLU A 125 -10.27 -17.92 6.90
CA GLU A 125 -11.45 -18.18 6.06
C GLU A 125 -12.59 -17.22 6.39
N GLY A 126 -13.25 -16.69 5.37
CA GLY A 126 -14.34 -15.71 5.50
C GLY A 126 -13.89 -14.29 5.85
N LYS A 127 -12.58 -14.03 5.97
CA LYS A 127 -12.06 -12.67 6.16
C LYS A 127 -11.65 -12.05 4.83
N PRO A 128 -11.73 -10.71 4.68
CA PRO A 128 -11.50 -10.05 3.39
C PRO A 128 -10.04 -10.06 2.94
N GLY A 129 -9.08 -9.99 3.86
CA GLY A 129 -7.67 -9.89 3.52
C GLY A 129 -7.33 -8.69 2.63
N PHE A 130 -6.42 -8.88 1.67
CA PHE A 130 -6.13 -7.91 0.64
C PHE A 130 -7.22 -7.91 -0.43
N LEU A 131 -7.92 -6.80 -0.58
CA LEU A 131 -8.91 -6.59 -1.63
C LEU A 131 -8.31 -6.15 -2.96
N ALA A 132 -7.18 -5.46 -2.91
CA ALA A 132 -6.49 -4.97 -4.10
C ALA A 132 -4.97 -4.95 -3.91
N PHE A 133 -4.26 -5.14 -5.01
CA PHE A 133 -2.83 -4.86 -5.13
C PHE A 133 -2.61 -3.68 -6.07
N ILE A 134 -1.77 -2.72 -5.65
CA ILE A 134 -1.56 -1.45 -6.32
C ILE A 134 -0.07 -1.24 -6.58
N PRO A 135 0.47 -1.61 -7.76
CA PRO A 135 1.83 -1.27 -8.13
C PRO A 135 1.89 0.16 -8.67
N TRP A 136 2.86 0.92 -8.22
CA TRP A 136 3.10 2.28 -8.68
C TRP A 136 4.59 2.55 -8.85
N ILE A 137 4.90 3.43 -9.79
CA ILE A 137 6.28 3.73 -10.11
C ILE A 137 6.81 4.83 -9.20
N PHE A 138 8.05 4.67 -8.73
CA PHE A 138 8.77 5.72 -8.02
C PHE A 138 8.90 6.97 -8.87
N ARG A 139 8.64 8.13 -8.29
CA ARG A 139 8.89 9.43 -8.89
C ARG A 139 10.07 10.07 -8.19
N SER A 140 11.15 10.34 -8.94
CA SER A 140 12.41 10.80 -8.36
C SER A 140 12.45 12.30 -8.10
N THR A 141 11.66 13.09 -8.84
CA THR A 141 11.73 14.55 -8.84
C THR A 141 11.64 15.15 -7.43
N GLY A 142 12.65 15.92 -7.05
CA GLY A 142 12.74 16.59 -5.75
C GLY A 142 13.05 15.68 -4.57
N THR A 143 13.38 14.40 -4.80
CA THR A 143 13.69 13.46 -3.72
C THR A 143 15.19 13.43 -3.39
N ARG A 144 15.51 12.91 -2.19
CA ARG A 144 16.91 12.63 -1.80
C ARG A 144 17.58 11.64 -2.78
N LEU A 145 16.84 10.66 -3.26
CA LEU A 145 17.37 9.65 -4.18
C LEU A 145 17.76 10.26 -5.54
N GLU A 146 17.02 11.27 -6.03
CA GLU A 146 17.41 12.01 -7.22
C GLU A 146 18.76 12.75 -7.01
N ALA A 147 18.94 13.37 -5.85
CA ALA A 147 20.20 14.02 -5.49
C ALA A 147 21.38 13.02 -5.39
N GLU A 148 21.11 11.76 -5.13
CA GLU A 148 22.07 10.64 -5.12
C GLU A 148 22.24 10.01 -6.53
N GLY A 149 21.64 10.60 -7.57
CA GLY A 149 21.75 10.13 -8.97
C GLY A 149 20.79 8.99 -9.34
N ILE A 150 19.82 8.70 -8.49
CA ILE A 150 18.79 7.67 -8.76
C ILE A 150 17.58 8.34 -9.40
N SER A 151 17.43 8.13 -10.70
CA SER A 151 16.26 8.60 -11.48
C SER A 151 15.47 7.42 -12.01
N THR A 152 14.19 7.63 -12.21
CA THR A 152 13.32 6.64 -12.81
C THR A 152 12.99 7.04 -14.24
N ASP A 153 13.40 6.21 -15.20
CA ASP A 153 12.89 6.28 -16.56
C ASP A 153 11.57 5.51 -16.63
N PHE A 154 10.47 6.24 -16.76
CA PHE A 154 9.17 5.61 -16.91
C PHE A 154 9.05 4.88 -18.24
N SER A 155 8.80 3.56 -18.19
CA SER A 155 8.47 2.74 -19.35
C SER A 155 7.05 2.19 -19.25
N PRO A 156 6.11 2.59 -20.13
CA PRO A 156 4.78 2.01 -20.19
C PRO A 156 4.80 0.49 -20.36
N LEU A 157 5.74 -0.04 -21.15
CA LEU A 157 5.88 -1.48 -21.37
C LEU A 157 6.31 -2.22 -20.09
N GLU A 158 7.21 -1.63 -19.33
CA GLU A 158 7.62 -2.21 -18.03
C GLU A 158 6.45 -2.23 -17.05
N TYR A 159 5.68 -1.16 -16.97
CA TYR A 159 4.49 -1.12 -16.14
C TYR A 159 3.49 -2.22 -16.49
N ILE A 160 3.21 -2.41 -17.79
CA ILE A 160 2.33 -3.48 -18.28
C ILE A 160 2.88 -4.86 -17.92
N ARG A 161 4.20 -5.08 -18.01
CA ARG A 161 4.83 -6.33 -17.55
C ARG A 161 4.66 -6.57 -16.05
N ILE A 162 4.79 -5.53 -15.24
CA ILE A 162 4.56 -5.61 -13.78
C ILE A 162 3.10 -5.97 -13.49
N ILE A 163 2.14 -5.36 -14.16
CA ILE A 163 0.71 -5.68 -14.01
C ILE A 163 0.46 -7.16 -14.38
N ALA A 164 0.97 -7.61 -15.53
CA ALA A 164 0.81 -8.99 -15.98
C ALA A 164 1.44 -10.00 -15.01
N ALA A 165 2.68 -9.75 -14.58
CA ALA A 165 3.37 -10.59 -13.59
C ALA A 165 2.61 -10.61 -12.25
N SER A 166 2.11 -9.45 -11.79
CA SER A 166 1.31 -9.36 -10.57
C SER A 166 0.05 -10.20 -10.67
N ARG A 167 -0.67 -10.16 -11.80
CA ARG A 167 -1.87 -10.98 -12.01
C ARG A 167 -1.59 -12.49 -11.97
N LEU A 168 -0.45 -12.93 -12.54
CA LEU A 168 -0.05 -14.33 -12.55
C LEU A 168 0.36 -14.81 -11.15
N ILE A 169 1.08 -13.99 -10.39
CA ILE A 169 1.61 -14.36 -9.08
C ILE A 169 0.54 -14.22 -8.00
N LEU A 170 -0.23 -13.13 -8.01
CA LEU A 170 -1.25 -12.80 -7.01
C LEU A 170 -2.63 -13.35 -7.39
N ASN A 171 -2.70 -14.64 -7.73
CA ASN A 171 -3.94 -15.30 -8.14
C ASN A 171 -5.01 -15.37 -7.03
N ASN A 172 -4.63 -15.10 -5.79
CA ASN A 172 -5.48 -15.07 -4.60
C ASN A 172 -5.89 -13.64 -4.16
N ILE A 173 -5.54 -12.61 -4.93
CA ILE A 173 -5.98 -11.23 -4.70
C ILE A 173 -6.93 -10.83 -5.85
N PRO A 174 -8.18 -10.43 -5.54
CA PRO A 174 -9.20 -10.25 -6.57
C PRO A 174 -8.90 -9.09 -7.53
N ASN A 175 -8.37 -7.98 -7.01
CA ASN A 175 -8.20 -6.78 -7.81
C ASN A 175 -6.73 -6.39 -7.95
N ILE A 176 -6.33 -6.03 -9.17
CA ILE A 176 -5.06 -5.37 -9.45
C ILE A 176 -5.37 -4.01 -10.06
N GLN A 177 -4.97 -2.98 -9.36
CA GLN A 177 -5.25 -1.60 -9.74
C GLN A 177 -4.19 -1.04 -10.67
N ALA A 178 -4.63 -0.41 -11.74
CA ALA A 178 -3.78 0.42 -12.59
C ALA A 178 -3.66 1.83 -11.99
N SER A 179 -2.44 2.23 -11.60
CA SER A 179 -2.16 3.51 -10.94
C SER A 179 -2.09 4.67 -11.96
N TRP A 180 -3.21 5.04 -12.53
CA TRP A 180 -3.29 6.03 -13.62
C TRP A 180 -2.66 7.38 -13.27
N LEU A 181 -2.70 7.80 -12.00
CA LEU A 181 -2.05 9.03 -11.52
C LEU A 181 -0.53 9.05 -11.75
N THR A 182 0.12 7.88 -11.65
CA THR A 182 1.58 7.79 -11.80
C THR A 182 2.03 7.41 -13.20
N VAL A 183 1.17 6.76 -13.99
CA VAL A 183 1.55 6.19 -15.31
C VAL A 183 0.80 6.83 -16.48
N GLY A 184 -0.14 7.72 -16.21
CA GLY A 184 -1.00 8.34 -17.21
C GLY A 184 -2.17 7.44 -17.64
N ARG A 185 -3.23 8.07 -18.15
CA ARG A 185 -4.50 7.41 -18.48
C ARG A 185 -4.34 6.35 -19.57
N GLN A 186 -3.53 6.62 -20.61
CA GLN A 186 -3.34 5.68 -21.73
C GLN A 186 -2.65 4.39 -21.28
N THR A 187 -1.59 4.50 -20.48
CA THR A 187 -0.89 3.33 -19.96
C THR A 187 -1.78 2.52 -19.00
N ALA A 188 -2.54 3.21 -18.14
CA ALA A 188 -3.47 2.55 -17.23
C ALA A 188 -4.60 1.84 -17.98
N GLN A 189 -5.13 2.44 -19.05
CA GLN A 189 -6.13 1.79 -19.91
C GLN A 189 -5.55 0.54 -20.59
N ALA A 190 -4.33 0.60 -21.12
CA ALA A 190 -3.65 -0.57 -21.69
C ALA A 190 -3.42 -1.68 -20.64
N ALA A 191 -3.17 -1.31 -19.40
CA ALA A 191 -2.97 -2.26 -18.30
C ALA A 191 -4.22 -3.09 -17.99
N LEU A 192 -5.44 -2.57 -18.26
CA LEU A 192 -6.69 -3.35 -18.13
C LEU A 192 -6.73 -4.57 -19.07
N HIS A 193 -6.05 -4.51 -20.21
CA HIS A 193 -5.90 -5.65 -21.14
C HIS A 193 -4.76 -6.60 -20.73
N SER A 194 -4.02 -6.28 -19.67
CA SER A 194 -2.82 -7.00 -19.27
C SER A 194 -2.91 -7.61 -17.86
N GLY A 195 -4.10 -7.55 -17.24
CA GLY A 195 -4.32 -8.18 -15.93
C GLY A 195 -4.83 -7.26 -14.84
N ALA A 196 -4.80 -5.93 -15.01
CA ALA A 196 -5.53 -5.02 -14.13
C ALA A 196 -7.04 -5.15 -14.38
N ASN A 197 -7.83 -4.91 -13.34
CA ASN A 197 -9.30 -4.89 -13.39
C ASN A 197 -9.89 -3.74 -12.55
N ASP A 198 -9.04 -2.82 -12.12
CA ASP A 198 -9.39 -1.66 -11.32
C ASP A 198 -8.55 -0.46 -11.79
N MET A 199 -9.17 0.69 -11.94
CA MET A 199 -8.49 1.96 -12.28
C MET A 199 -8.24 2.84 -11.05
N GLY A 200 -8.69 2.40 -9.88
CA GLY A 200 -8.69 3.22 -8.68
C GLY A 200 -9.76 4.29 -8.67
N SER A 201 -9.70 5.15 -7.68
CA SER A 201 -10.66 6.24 -7.50
C SER A 201 -10.13 7.57 -8.04
N ILE A 202 -11.04 8.52 -8.25
CA ILE A 202 -10.72 9.93 -8.39
C ILE A 202 -10.49 10.48 -6.98
N MET A 203 -9.30 11.01 -6.72
CA MET A 203 -9.01 11.68 -5.45
C MET A 203 -9.55 13.11 -5.51
N ILE A 204 -10.25 13.53 -4.45
CA ILE A 204 -10.72 14.92 -4.32
C ILE A 204 -9.52 15.86 -4.12
N GLU A 205 -8.57 15.42 -3.29
CA GLU A 205 -7.31 16.12 -3.04
C GLU A 205 -6.16 15.13 -3.12
N GLU A 206 -5.20 15.43 -4.00
CA GLU A 206 -3.98 14.67 -4.15
C GLU A 206 -2.82 15.67 -4.36
N HIS A 207 -1.88 15.71 -3.42
CA HIS A 207 -0.76 16.64 -3.47
C HIS A 207 0.60 15.94 -3.46
N VAL A 208 0.65 14.66 -3.09
CA VAL A 208 1.91 13.93 -2.95
C VAL A 208 2.48 13.54 -4.30
N VAL A 209 1.66 12.90 -5.14
CA VAL A 209 2.09 12.41 -6.46
C VAL A 209 2.25 13.57 -7.43
N SER A 210 1.38 14.57 -7.38
CA SER A 210 1.48 15.78 -8.20
C SER A 210 2.72 16.61 -7.84
N SER A 211 3.07 16.74 -6.56
CA SER A 211 4.30 17.40 -6.12
C SER A 211 5.57 16.67 -6.58
N ALA A 212 5.48 15.37 -6.84
CA ALA A 212 6.56 14.55 -7.40
C ALA A 212 6.57 14.51 -8.93
N GLY A 213 5.85 15.43 -9.60
CA GLY A 213 5.89 15.60 -11.05
C GLY A 213 4.98 14.66 -11.85
N ALA A 214 3.91 14.13 -11.25
CA ALA A 214 2.88 13.45 -12.02
C ALA A 214 1.91 14.46 -12.64
N ASP A 215 1.61 14.32 -13.92
CA ASP A 215 0.58 15.10 -14.61
C ASP A 215 -0.81 14.63 -14.18
N ASN A 216 -1.63 15.55 -13.65
CA ASN A 216 -3.03 15.32 -13.27
C ASN A 216 -3.98 15.45 -14.48
#